data_0a7e6e30d65a819f2bbf769301c23282
#
_entry.id   0a7e6e30d65a819f2bbf769301c23282
#
_cell.length_a   1.000
_cell.length_b   1.000
_cell.length_c   1.000
_cell.angle_alpha   90.00
_cell.angle_beta   90.00
_cell.angle_gamma   90.00
#
_symmetry.space_group_name_H-M   'P 1'
#
loop_
_entity.id
_entity.type
_entity.pdbx_description
1 polymer ?
#
loop_
_entity_poly.entity_id
_entity_poly.type
_entity_poly.pdbx_seq_one_letter_code
_entity_poly.pdbx_strand_id
1 'polypeptide(L)'
;MKPTTFAIRGTVCFSTDSQNLTCLENAFIVCQDGRTAGVFPELPAQFEGIPVEDVGDQLIIPGMNDLHLHAPQYAFHGMYMDLELLEWLNQVTFPEEARYADLSYAEKAYSIFAEDLRQSATTRASIFATLHVEATELLMDLMEKTGLKTYIGKVNMDRNGTADLQEKSAVVSAGDTVRWLTDTAGKYENVKPILTPRFTPSCTDELMNALAELQRTYRLPVQSHLSENQSEIAWVHELCPNTSFYGEAYDQFGLFGSPDCPAIMAHCVYSSEAEIALMKKRGVFVAHCPQSNTNLSSGIAPVRRYLEEDLHIGLGTDIAGGHSLSMLRAIADAIQVSKLRWRLVDDSLKPLSLEEAFYMATMGGGAFFGKVGTFLEGYEFDALILDDRGLRHPQPLTARERLERLIYLSDDRCITGKYVSGNKIF
;
A
#
# COMPACT_ATOMS: atom_id res chain seq x y z
N MET A 1 13.92 -13.11 -24.33
CA MET A 1 14.65 -13.77 -23.23
C MET A 1 14.30 -15.25 -23.19
N LYS A 2 15.22 -16.14 -22.77
CA LYS A 2 14.85 -17.55 -22.52
C LYS A 2 13.88 -17.58 -21.34
N PRO A 3 12.83 -18.42 -21.35
CA PRO A 3 11.94 -18.59 -20.20
C PRO A 3 12.78 -18.90 -18.96
N THR A 4 12.59 -18.10 -17.90
CA THR A 4 13.31 -18.31 -16.66
C THR A 4 12.45 -19.15 -15.74
N THR A 5 12.78 -20.46 -15.64
CA THR A 5 12.08 -21.36 -14.73
C THR A 5 13.03 -21.81 -13.64
N PHE A 6 12.60 -21.65 -12.37
CA PHE A 6 13.34 -22.08 -11.18
C PHE A 6 12.35 -22.47 -10.08
N ALA A 7 12.85 -23.11 -9.04
CA ALA A 7 12.08 -23.38 -7.83
C ALA A 7 12.80 -22.86 -6.58
N ILE A 8 12.02 -22.53 -5.55
CA ILE A 8 12.54 -22.32 -4.20
C ILE A 8 11.92 -23.40 -3.32
N ARG A 9 12.74 -24.05 -2.49
CA ARG A 9 12.33 -25.09 -1.55
C ARG A 9 12.43 -24.57 -0.12
N GLY A 10 11.34 -24.70 0.65
CA GLY A 10 11.30 -24.27 2.06
C GLY A 10 9.95 -24.54 2.69
N THR A 11 9.60 -23.82 3.75
CA THR A 11 8.28 -23.87 4.38
C THR A 11 7.42 -22.75 3.81
N VAL A 12 6.44 -23.10 2.97
CA VAL A 12 5.63 -22.14 2.19
C VAL A 12 4.32 -21.84 2.90
N CYS A 13 4.00 -20.55 3.13
CA CYS A 13 2.72 -20.10 3.69
C CYS A 13 2.12 -19.01 2.81
N PHE A 14 0.85 -19.16 2.39
CA PHE A 14 0.16 -18.17 1.55
C PHE A 14 -1.36 -18.24 1.69
N SER A 15 -2.05 -17.11 1.48
CA SER A 15 -3.51 -17.04 1.46
C SER A 15 -4.06 -17.61 0.15
N THR A 16 -5.13 -18.39 0.24
CA THR A 16 -5.94 -18.81 -0.91
C THR A 16 -7.21 -17.96 -1.05
N ASP A 17 -7.67 -17.39 0.04
CA ASP A 17 -8.75 -16.41 0.16
C ASP A 17 -8.60 -15.65 1.49
N SER A 18 -9.58 -14.82 1.86
CA SER A 18 -9.52 -14.00 3.08
C SER A 18 -9.52 -14.77 4.40
N GLN A 19 -9.92 -16.04 4.39
CA GLN A 19 -10.07 -16.85 5.61
C GLN A 19 -9.11 -18.04 5.68
N ASN A 20 -8.52 -18.42 4.55
CA ASN A 20 -7.73 -19.64 4.43
C ASN A 20 -6.26 -19.33 4.16
N LEU A 21 -5.42 -19.80 5.09
CA LEU A 21 -3.96 -19.80 4.98
C LEU A 21 -3.49 -21.25 4.73
N THR A 22 -2.84 -21.46 3.60
CA THR A 22 -2.18 -22.74 3.29
C THR A 22 -0.74 -22.68 3.77
N CYS A 23 -0.31 -23.70 4.52
CA CYS A 23 1.07 -23.87 4.98
C CYS A 23 1.55 -25.27 4.60
N LEU A 24 2.68 -25.35 3.88
CA LEU A 24 3.29 -26.58 3.40
C LEU A 24 4.77 -26.61 3.81
N GLU A 25 5.14 -27.56 4.64
CA GLU A 25 6.54 -27.74 5.03
C GLU A 25 7.32 -28.46 3.94
N ASN A 26 8.59 -28.06 3.76
CA ASN A 26 9.50 -28.71 2.82
C ASN A 26 8.96 -28.79 1.38
N ALA A 27 8.22 -27.77 0.95
CA ALA A 27 7.57 -27.71 -0.35
C ALA A 27 8.41 -26.91 -1.38
N PHE A 28 8.14 -27.17 -2.65
CA PHE A 28 8.71 -26.46 -3.78
C PHE A 28 7.69 -25.46 -4.32
N ILE A 29 8.08 -24.19 -4.40
CA ILE A 29 7.34 -23.21 -5.15
C ILE A 29 8.06 -22.99 -6.49
N VAL A 30 7.35 -23.16 -7.60
CA VAL A 30 7.91 -23.04 -8.94
C VAL A 30 7.53 -21.71 -9.57
N CYS A 31 8.54 -20.94 -9.99
CA CYS A 31 8.41 -19.78 -10.85
C CYS A 31 8.65 -20.15 -12.29
N GLN A 32 7.76 -19.76 -13.18
CA GLN A 32 7.92 -19.86 -14.63
C GLN A 32 7.55 -18.53 -15.28
N ASP A 33 8.52 -17.91 -15.96
CA ASP A 33 8.36 -16.62 -16.64
C ASP A 33 7.79 -15.50 -15.75
N GLY A 34 8.28 -15.43 -14.49
CA GLY A 34 7.86 -14.44 -13.52
C GLY A 34 6.50 -14.72 -12.86
N ARG A 35 5.90 -15.90 -13.10
CA ARG A 35 4.63 -16.33 -12.52
C ARG A 35 4.77 -17.61 -11.72
N THR A 36 3.92 -17.79 -10.74
CA THR A 36 3.81 -19.04 -9.99
C THR A 36 3.20 -20.11 -10.89
N ALA A 37 3.94 -21.22 -11.08
CA ALA A 37 3.44 -22.41 -11.77
C ALA A 37 2.76 -23.40 -10.78
N GLY A 38 2.96 -23.20 -9.48
CA GLY A 38 2.35 -23.98 -8.41
C GLY A 38 3.26 -24.14 -7.20
N VAL A 39 2.66 -24.70 -6.12
CA VAL A 39 3.37 -25.12 -4.90
C VAL A 39 3.19 -26.63 -4.75
N PHE A 40 4.29 -27.37 -4.60
CA PHE A 40 4.30 -28.83 -4.68
C PHE A 40 5.05 -29.44 -3.49
N PRO A 41 4.54 -30.52 -2.86
CA PRO A 41 5.30 -31.27 -1.83
C PRO A 41 6.55 -31.93 -2.41
N GLU A 42 6.49 -32.37 -3.67
CA GLU A 42 7.58 -32.94 -4.44
C GLU A 42 7.65 -32.25 -5.80
N LEU A 43 8.86 -32.01 -6.32
CA LEU A 43 9.02 -31.35 -7.61
C LEU A 43 8.45 -32.23 -8.74
N PRO A 44 7.42 -31.78 -9.48
CA PRO A 44 6.85 -32.56 -10.57
C PRO A 44 7.85 -32.87 -11.67
N ALA A 45 7.73 -34.03 -12.34
CA ALA A 45 8.64 -34.50 -13.39
C ALA A 45 8.83 -33.47 -14.53
N GLN A 46 7.80 -32.67 -14.84
CA GLN A 46 7.89 -31.61 -15.87
C GLN A 46 8.85 -30.49 -15.50
N PHE A 47 9.22 -30.36 -14.23
CA PHE A 47 10.20 -29.38 -13.71
C PHE A 47 11.52 -30.03 -13.29
N GLU A 48 11.76 -31.29 -13.64
CA GLU A 48 13.01 -31.95 -13.31
C GLU A 48 14.20 -31.25 -14.02
N GLY A 49 15.28 -31.00 -13.27
CA GLY A 49 16.49 -30.36 -13.79
C GLY A 49 16.48 -28.83 -13.85
N ILE A 50 15.41 -28.16 -13.40
CA ILE A 50 15.43 -26.68 -13.21
C ILE A 50 16.35 -26.32 -12.03
N PRO A 51 16.90 -25.07 -11.98
CA PRO A 51 17.57 -24.55 -10.79
C PRO A 51 16.64 -24.56 -9.57
N VAL A 52 17.14 -25.05 -8.43
CA VAL A 52 16.43 -25.05 -7.15
C VAL A 52 17.26 -24.29 -6.11
N GLU A 53 16.68 -23.23 -5.52
CA GLU A 53 17.22 -22.58 -4.35
C GLU A 53 16.64 -23.27 -3.11
N ASP A 54 17.45 -24.03 -2.38
CA ASP A 54 17.03 -24.69 -1.14
C ASP A 54 17.35 -23.79 0.06
N VAL A 55 16.32 -23.26 0.70
CA VAL A 55 16.45 -22.38 1.87
C VAL A 55 16.26 -23.12 3.19
N GLY A 56 16.26 -24.45 3.14
CA GLY A 56 16.06 -25.31 4.30
C GLY A 56 14.64 -25.20 4.84
N ASP A 57 14.52 -24.92 6.15
CA ASP A 57 13.22 -24.79 6.82
C ASP A 57 12.73 -23.33 6.94
N GLN A 58 13.42 -22.35 6.31
CA GLN A 58 12.98 -20.96 6.33
C GLN A 58 11.57 -20.82 5.76
N LEU A 59 10.84 -19.81 6.29
CA LEU A 59 9.51 -19.49 5.81
C LEU A 59 9.58 -18.78 4.45
N ILE A 60 8.73 -19.18 3.52
CA ILE A 60 8.54 -18.51 2.23
C ILE A 60 7.11 -18.01 2.20
N ILE A 61 6.93 -16.69 2.04
CA ILE A 61 5.61 -16.06 1.97
C ILE A 61 5.51 -15.20 0.70
N PRO A 62 4.29 -14.88 0.22
CA PRO A 62 4.13 -13.88 -0.84
C PRO A 62 4.69 -12.53 -0.42
N GLY A 63 5.17 -11.76 -1.39
CA GLY A 63 5.51 -10.35 -1.19
C GLY A 63 4.30 -9.55 -0.71
N MET A 64 4.53 -8.57 0.15
CA MET A 64 3.48 -7.73 0.71
C MET A 64 3.23 -6.49 -0.13
N ASN A 65 2.00 -5.96 -0.05
CA ASN A 65 1.51 -4.86 -0.86
C ASN A 65 1.10 -3.70 0.04
N ASP A 66 1.82 -2.58 -0.06
CA ASP A 66 1.53 -1.36 0.69
C ASP A 66 0.67 -0.42 -0.17
N LEU A 67 -0.61 -0.30 0.16
CA LEU A 67 -1.55 0.48 -0.64
C LEU A 67 -1.50 1.98 -0.39
N HIS A 68 -0.78 2.44 0.64
CA HIS A 68 -0.77 3.86 0.98
C HIS A 68 0.46 4.23 1.81
N LEU A 69 1.30 5.09 1.26
CA LEU A 69 2.44 5.69 1.95
C LEU A 69 2.92 6.97 1.26
N HIS A 70 3.62 7.83 2.01
CA HIS A 70 4.11 9.13 1.56
C HIS A 70 5.64 9.18 1.57
N ALA A 71 6.29 9.08 0.42
CA ALA A 71 7.74 9.11 0.32
C ALA A 71 8.39 10.37 0.92
N PRO A 72 7.85 11.60 0.70
CA PRO A 72 8.48 12.81 1.26
C PRO A 72 8.38 12.92 2.78
N GLN A 73 7.46 12.20 3.41
CA GLN A 73 7.30 12.22 4.87
C GLN A 73 8.26 11.26 5.59
N TYR A 74 8.93 10.38 4.84
CA TYR A 74 9.85 9.41 5.43
C TYR A 74 11.00 10.07 6.22
N ALA A 75 11.38 11.29 5.86
CA ALA A 75 12.45 12.05 6.51
C ALA A 75 12.20 12.30 8.02
N PHE A 76 10.93 12.32 8.46
CA PHE A 76 10.58 12.54 9.87
C PHE A 76 9.78 11.38 10.51
N HIS A 77 9.78 10.20 9.89
CA HIS A 77 9.07 9.04 10.46
C HIS A 77 9.51 8.75 11.89
N GLY A 78 8.55 8.38 12.74
CA GLY A 78 8.78 8.14 14.16
C GLY A 78 8.96 9.39 15.03
N MET A 79 8.77 10.58 14.46
CA MET A 79 8.79 11.86 15.19
C MET A 79 7.42 12.53 15.18
N TYR A 80 7.15 13.40 16.18
CA TYR A 80 5.91 14.21 16.25
C TYR A 80 4.62 13.39 16.31
N MET A 81 4.65 12.24 16.99
CA MET A 81 3.52 11.32 17.10
C MET A 81 2.50 11.71 18.19
N ASP A 82 2.62 12.88 18.78
CA ASP A 82 1.77 13.44 19.82
C ASP A 82 0.80 14.53 19.29
N LEU A 83 0.75 14.73 17.98
CA LEU A 83 -0.12 15.71 17.32
C LEU A 83 -1.33 15.02 16.67
N GLU A 84 -2.45 15.72 16.62
CA GLU A 84 -3.61 15.31 15.81
C GLU A 84 -3.42 15.68 14.33
N LEU A 85 -4.16 15.02 13.44
CA LEU A 85 -4.01 15.10 11.99
C LEU A 85 -3.81 16.53 11.43
N LEU A 86 -4.73 17.43 11.68
CA LEU A 86 -4.69 18.79 11.08
C LEU A 86 -3.54 19.64 11.64
N GLU A 87 -3.23 19.47 12.91
CA GLU A 87 -2.08 20.12 13.55
C GLU A 87 -0.77 19.56 13.00
N TRP A 88 -0.66 18.23 12.90
CA TRP A 88 0.50 17.52 12.35
C TRP A 88 0.76 17.91 10.88
N LEU A 89 -0.30 18.00 10.04
CA LEU A 89 -0.18 18.46 8.65
C LEU A 89 0.46 19.86 8.57
N ASN A 90 -0.04 20.81 9.37
CA ASN A 90 0.40 22.20 9.28
C ASN A 90 1.78 22.44 9.92
N GLN A 91 2.09 21.78 11.03
CA GLN A 91 3.32 22.04 11.79
C GLN A 91 4.52 21.24 11.27
N VAL A 92 4.29 20.05 10.71
CA VAL A 92 5.37 19.12 10.36
C VAL A 92 5.34 18.76 8.87
N THR A 93 4.21 18.22 8.40
CA THR A 93 4.12 17.60 7.09
C THR A 93 4.31 18.59 5.94
N PHE A 94 3.53 19.67 5.92
CA PHE A 94 3.63 20.66 4.83
C PHE A 94 5.00 21.36 4.80
N PRO A 95 5.57 21.80 5.94
CA PRO A 95 6.94 22.33 5.95
C PRO A 95 8.00 21.36 5.44
N GLU A 96 7.89 20.07 5.78
CA GLU A 96 8.85 19.07 5.29
C GLU A 96 8.68 18.79 3.80
N GLU A 97 7.45 18.57 3.33
CA GLU A 97 7.20 18.32 1.91
C GLU A 97 7.61 19.50 1.00
N ALA A 98 7.51 20.75 1.48
CA ALA A 98 7.96 21.93 0.76
C ALA A 98 9.50 21.90 0.47
N ARG A 99 10.30 21.24 1.30
CA ARG A 99 11.76 21.14 1.12
C ARG A 99 12.14 20.34 -0.13
N TYR A 100 11.25 19.53 -0.67
CA TYR A 100 11.49 18.75 -1.88
C TYR A 100 11.51 19.59 -3.17
N ALA A 101 11.28 20.90 -3.10
CA ALA A 101 11.62 21.84 -4.14
C ALA A 101 13.14 21.91 -4.39
N ASP A 102 13.97 21.62 -3.37
CA ASP A 102 15.41 21.43 -3.49
C ASP A 102 15.72 19.99 -3.88
N LEU A 103 16.12 19.79 -5.14
CA LEU A 103 16.44 18.46 -5.68
C LEU A 103 17.59 17.77 -4.95
N SER A 104 18.54 18.53 -4.38
CA SER A 104 19.64 17.94 -3.62
C SER A 104 19.14 17.33 -2.29
N TYR A 105 18.17 17.98 -1.66
CA TYR A 105 17.47 17.44 -0.50
C TYR A 105 16.61 16.23 -0.88
N ALA A 106 15.82 16.36 -1.96
CA ALA A 106 14.96 15.30 -2.46
C ALA A 106 15.76 14.02 -2.79
N GLU A 107 16.90 14.15 -3.48
CA GLU A 107 17.77 13.02 -3.84
C GLU A 107 18.24 12.27 -2.58
N LYS A 108 18.71 13.02 -1.57
CA LYS A 108 19.19 12.44 -0.32
C LYS A 108 18.06 11.72 0.42
N ALA A 109 16.91 12.36 0.59
CA ALA A 109 15.79 11.81 1.35
C ALA A 109 15.15 10.60 0.63
N TYR A 110 14.90 10.72 -0.67
CA TYR A 110 14.31 9.63 -1.47
C TYR A 110 15.26 8.44 -1.67
N SER A 111 16.59 8.66 -1.68
CA SER A 111 17.54 7.54 -1.74
C SER A 111 17.49 6.68 -0.47
N ILE A 112 17.34 7.30 0.70
CA ILE A 112 17.16 6.57 1.98
C ILE A 112 15.83 5.81 1.95
N PHE A 113 14.73 6.49 1.61
CA PHE A 113 13.40 5.87 1.51
C PHE A 113 13.38 4.66 0.55
N ALA A 114 13.93 4.84 -0.66
CA ALA A 114 13.92 3.80 -1.69
C ALA A 114 14.71 2.55 -1.26
N GLU A 115 15.86 2.73 -0.61
CA GLU A 115 16.68 1.60 -0.12
C GLU A 115 15.99 0.90 1.06
N ASP A 116 15.41 1.64 2.02
CA ASP A 116 14.72 1.04 3.15
C ASP A 116 13.45 0.30 2.71
N LEU A 117 12.68 0.86 1.76
CA LEU A 117 11.52 0.17 1.17
C LEU A 117 11.95 -1.07 0.37
N ARG A 118 13.08 -1.00 -0.35
CA ARG A 118 13.65 -2.16 -1.05
C ARG A 118 13.97 -3.30 -0.10
N GLN A 119 14.47 -3.01 1.09
CA GLN A 119 14.81 -3.99 2.12
C GLN A 119 13.61 -4.48 2.95
N SER A 120 12.48 -3.76 2.95
CA SER A 120 11.27 -4.13 3.69
C SER A 120 10.54 -5.34 3.10
N ALA A 121 9.44 -5.78 3.73
CA ALA A 121 8.58 -6.84 3.21
C ALA A 121 7.75 -6.43 1.97
N THR A 122 7.72 -5.15 1.62
CA THR A 122 6.92 -4.61 0.53
C THR A 122 7.52 -4.94 -0.83
N THR A 123 6.77 -5.59 -1.71
CA THR A 123 7.13 -5.83 -3.11
C THR A 123 6.40 -4.90 -4.06
N ARG A 124 5.22 -4.41 -3.66
CA ARG A 124 4.42 -3.47 -4.42
C ARG A 124 3.88 -2.36 -3.53
N ALA A 125 3.87 -1.13 -4.05
CA ALA A 125 3.42 0.02 -3.27
C ALA A 125 2.69 1.05 -4.12
N SER A 126 1.73 1.78 -3.50
CA SER A 126 1.11 2.98 -4.05
C SER A 126 1.58 4.19 -3.24
N ILE A 127 2.37 5.06 -3.87
CA ILE A 127 3.21 6.05 -3.21
C ILE A 127 2.75 7.47 -3.56
N PHE A 128 2.49 8.28 -2.54
CA PHE A 128 2.38 9.72 -2.67
C PHE A 128 3.79 10.31 -2.77
N ALA A 129 4.07 11.06 -3.84
CA ALA A 129 5.26 11.88 -3.96
C ALA A 129 4.97 13.30 -3.41
N THR A 130 5.53 14.31 -4.03
CA THR A 130 5.27 15.73 -3.73
C THR A 130 4.55 16.40 -4.91
N LEU A 131 4.18 17.67 -4.76
CA LEU A 131 3.65 18.48 -5.86
C LEU A 131 4.73 18.91 -6.87
N HIS A 132 6.04 18.84 -6.50
CA HIS A 132 7.15 19.22 -7.35
C HIS A 132 7.43 18.14 -8.40
N VAL A 133 7.29 18.49 -9.69
CA VAL A 133 7.41 17.53 -10.80
C VAL A 133 8.80 16.88 -10.82
N GLU A 134 9.85 17.69 -10.79
CA GLU A 134 11.23 17.20 -10.89
C GLU A 134 11.60 16.25 -9.72
N ALA A 135 11.11 16.53 -8.50
CA ALA A 135 11.32 15.64 -7.36
C ALA A 135 10.50 14.36 -7.49
N THR A 136 9.30 14.42 -8.07
CA THR A 136 8.48 13.23 -8.35
C THR A 136 9.15 12.33 -9.39
N GLU A 137 9.71 12.91 -10.46
CA GLU A 137 10.48 12.17 -11.48
C GLU A 137 11.72 11.52 -10.89
N LEU A 138 12.44 12.25 -10.02
CA LEU A 138 13.58 11.71 -9.29
C LEU A 138 13.20 10.50 -8.41
N LEU A 139 12.05 10.58 -7.71
CA LEU A 139 11.54 9.43 -6.95
C LEU A 139 11.25 8.24 -7.88
N MET A 140 10.63 8.47 -9.04
CA MET A 140 10.37 7.42 -10.02
C MET A 140 11.67 6.77 -10.53
N ASP A 141 12.72 7.57 -10.81
CA ASP A 141 14.03 7.08 -11.23
C ASP A 141 14.71 6.21 -10.14
N LEU A 142 14.56 6.58 -8.88
CA LEU A 142 15.12 5.83 -7.75
C LEU A 142 14.34 4.54 -7.51
N MET A 143 13.01 4.60 -7.55
CA MET A 143 12.15 3.43 -7.35
C MET A 143 12.29 2.40 -8.49
N GLU A 144 12.48 2.84 -9.74
CA GLU A 144 12.76 1.92 -10.85
C GLU A 144 13.99 1.05 -10.59
N LYS A 145 15.04 1.63 -10.00
CA LYS A 145 16.29 0.90 -9.66
C LYS A 145 16.12 -0.12 -8.54
N THR A 146 15.09 0.00 -7.71
CA THR A 146 14.83 -0.96 -6.63
C THR A 146 14.33 -2.32 -7.14
N GLY A 147 13.73 -2.36 -8.34
CA GLY A 147 13.05 -3.54 -8.89
C GLY A 147 11.67 -3.81 -8.27
N LEU A 148 11.19 -2.97 -7.33
CA LEU A 148 9.84 -3.04 -6.79
C LEU A 148 8.83 -2.55 -7.82
N LYS A 149 7.60 -3.08 -7.79
CA LYS A 149 6.52 -2.62 -8.67
C LYS A 149 5.69 -1.55 -7.95
N THR A 150 5.74 -0.31 -8.43
CA THR A 150 5.10 0.80 -7.73
C THR A 150 4.20 1.64 -8.61
N TYR A 151 3.13 2.16 -8.00
CA TYR A 151 2.44 3.34 -8.49
C TYR A 151 2.98 4.56 -7.75
N ILE A 152 3.33 5.63 -8.48
CA ILE A 152 3.80 6.88 -7.89
C ILE A 152 2.93 8.01 -8.42
N GLY A 153 2.49 8.89 -7.54
CA GLY A 153 1.64 10.00 -7.90
C GLY A 153 2.22 11.36 -7.52
N LYS A 154 2.30 12.25 -8.52
CA LYS A 154 2.49 13.67 -8.25
C LYS A 154 1.28 14.19 -7.50
N VAL A 155 1.49 14.78 -6.33
CA VAL A 155 0.40 15.34 -5.52
C VAL A 155 -0.17 16.58 -6.19
N ASN A 156 -1.50 16.66 -6.19
CA ASN A 156 -2.26 17.82 -6.66
C ASN A 156 -2.89 18.52 -5.47
N MET A 157 -2.60 19.83 -5.30
CA MET A 157 -3.19 20.67 -4.25
C MET A 157 -3.09 22.14 -4.62
N ASP A 158 -4.24 22.78 -4.92
CA ASP A 158 -4.32 24.17 -5.34
C ASP A 158 -5.04 25.10 -4.34
N ARG A 159 -5.44 24.55 -3.18
CA ARG A 159 -6.00 25.33 -2.05
C ARG A 159 -5.59 24.79 -0.69
N ASN A 160 -5.71 25.60 0.35
CA ASN A 160 -5.54 25.24 1.77
C ASN A 160 -4.18 24.59 2.09
N GLY A 161 -3.16 24.80 1.26
CA GLY A 161 -1.78 24.50 1.55
C GLY A 161 -1.05 25.67 2.20
N THR A 162 0.26 25.49 2.44
CA THR A 162 1.13 26.61 2.82
C THR A 162 1.61 27.37 1.58
N ALA A 163 2.15 28.57 1.76
CA ALA A 163 2.65 29.40 0.64
C ALA A 163 3.71 28.65 -0.22
N ASP A 164 4.51 27.77 0.41
CA ASP A 164 5.59 27.03 -0.22
C ASP A 164 5.15 25.62 -0.66
N LEU A 165 3.93 25.18 -0.28
CA LEU A 165 3.39 23.88 -0.66
C LEU A 165 1.92 24.03 -1.10
N GLN A 166 1.71 24.80 -2.16
CA GLN A 166 0.44 24.92 -2.84
C GLN A 166 0.67 25.32 -4.29
N GLU A 167 -0.01 24.67 -5.21
CA GLU A 167 0.01 25.05 -6.62
C GLU A 167 -0.82 26.33 -6.84
N LYS A 168 -0.39 27.17 -7.78
CA LYS A 168 -0.97 28.50 -7.98
C LYS A 168 -2.43 28.50 -8.44
N SER A 169 -2.86 27.44 -9.11
CA SER A 169 -4.22 27.28 -9.59
C SER A 169 -4.45 25.85 -10.15
N ALA A 170 -5.70 25.48 -10.37
CA ALA A 170 -6.09 24.24 -11.03
C ALA A 170 -5.42 24.07 -12.42
N VAL A 171 -5.30 25.16 -13.19
CA VAL A 171 -4.66 25.13 -14.51
C VAL A 171 -3.18 24.79 -14.41
N VAL A 172 -2.48 25.37 -13.43
CA VAL A 172 -1.04 25.07 -13.20
C VAL A 172 -0.89 23.63 -12.75
N SER A 173 -1.67 23.17 -11.78
CA SER A 173 -1.63 21.81 -11.27
C SER A 173 -1.90 20.76 -12.35
N ALA A 174 -2.93 20.96 -13.16
CA ALA A 174 -3.26 20.08 -14.29
C ALA A 174 -2.16 20.11 -15.36
N GLY A 175 -1.63 21.30 -15.68
CA GLY A 175 -0.52 21.46 -16.64
C GLY A 175 0.76 20.75 -16.20
N ASP A 176 1.14 20.88 -14.94
CA ASP A 176 2.27 20.16 -14.35
C ASP A 176 2.05 18.64 -14.32
N THR A 177 0.82 18.22 -14.09
CA THR A 177 0.47 16.78 -14.17
C THR A 177 0.63 16.25 -15.61
N VAL A 178 0.18 17.01 -16.62
CA VAL A 178 0.37 16.63 -18.04
C VAL A 178 1.86 16.59 -18.39
N ARG A 179 2.64 17.59 -17.96
CA ARG A 179 4.09 17.61 -18.16
C ARG A 179 4.74 16.36 -17.57
N TRP A 180 4.49 16.08 -16.31
CA TRP A 180 4.99 14.88 -15.63
C TRP A 180 4.63 13.57 -16.35
N LEU A 181 3.36 13.41 -16.75
CA LEU A 181 2.90 12.22 -17.50
C LEU A 181 3.61 12.10 -18.85
N THR A 182 3.87 13.22 -19.53
CA THR A 182 4.55 13.26 -20.82
C THR A 182 6.03 12.90 -20.69
N ASP A 183 6.71 13.48 -19.71
CA ASP A 183 8.15 13.32 -19.49
C ASP A 183 8.51 11.92 -19.00
N THR A 184 7.55 11.24 -18.34
CA THR A 184 7.72 9.88 -17.82
C THR A 184 7.11 8.78 -18.71
N ALA A 185 6.45 9.13 -19.81
CA ALA A 185 5.77 8.18 -20.69
C ALA A 185 6.74 7.13 -21.27
N GLY A 186 6.50 5.85 -20.94
CA GLY A 186 7.30 4.72 -21.42
C GLY A 186 8.72 4.63 -20.90
N LYS A 187 9.08 5.46 -19.90
CA LYS A 187 10.44 5.51 -19.33
C LYS A 187 10.73 4.35 -18.38
N TYR A 188 9.71 3.81 -17.72
CA TYR A 188 9.85 2.83 -16.63
C TYR A 188 9.15 1.50 -16.94
N GLU A 189 9.74 0.41 -16.45
CA GLU A 189 9.16 -0.93 -16.51
C GLU A 189 8.38 -1.26 -15.21
N ASN A 190 8.90 -0.79 -14.07
CA ASN A 190 8.43 -1.16 -12.75
C ASN A 190 7.59 -0.07 -12.09
N VAL A 191 7.70 1.17 -12.54
CA VAL A 191 7.02 2.34 -11.97
C VAL A 191 5.92 2.82 -12.92
N LYS A 192 4.72 3.04 -12.38
CA LYS A 192 3.56 3.54 -13.12
C LYS A 192 3.00 4.81 -12.46
N PRO A 193 2.43 5.74 -13.25
CA PRO A 193 1.77 6.91 -12.69
C PRO A 193 0.40 6.56 -12.10
N ILE A 194 0.01 7.29 -11.04
CA ILE A 194 -1.30 7.30 -10.43
C ILE A 194 -1.71 8.74 -10.13
N LEU A 195 -2.94 9.15 -10.44
CA LEU A 195 -3.44 10.48 -10.11
C LEU A 195 -3.61 10.62 -8.60
N THR A 196 -3.16 11.74 -8.05
CA THR A 196 -3.06 11.91 -6.61
C THR A 196 -3.61 13.29 -6.18
N PRO A 197 -4.94 13.54 -6.30
CA PRO A 197 -5.53 14.63 -5.52
C PRO A 197 -5.24 14.35 -4.05
N ARG A 198 -4.55 15.27 -3.35
CA ARG A 198 -4.09 14.98 -1.98
C ARG A 198 -5.26 14.53 -1.09
N PHE A 199 -6.29 15.37 -1.02
CA PHE A 199 -7.59 15.09 -0.42
C PHE A 199 -8.54 16.25 -0.79
N THR A 200 -9.84 16.07 -0.62
CA THR A 200 -10.83 17.08 -1.04
C THR A 200 -10.55 18.49 -0.49
N PRO A 201 -10.16 18.69 0.78
CA PRO A 201 -9.87 20.04 1.28
C PRO A 201 -8.75 20.79 0.56
N SER A 202 -7.80 20.11 -0.06
CA SER A 202 -6.67 20.75 -0.77
C SER A 202 -6.86 20.88 -2.28
N CYS A 203 -8.01 20.44 -2.82
CA CYS A 203 -8.29 20.49 -4.25
C CYS A 203 -9.57 21.31 -4.51
N THR A 204 -9.49 22.31 -5.41
CA THR A 204 -10.70 23.02 -5.87
C THR A 204 -11.52 22.12 -6.80
N ASP A 205 -12.80 22.47 -6.98
CA ASP A 205 -13.69 21.77 -7.92
C ASP A 205 -13.16 21.86 -9.35
N GLU A 206 -12.53 22.99 -9.72
CA GLU A 206 -11.87 23.18 -10.99
C GLU A 206 -10.72 22.20 -11.20
N LEU A 207 -9.91 21.99 -10.15
CA LEU A 207 -8.81 21.00 -10.19
C LEU A 207 -9.36 19.57 -10.28
N MET A 208 -10.37 19.23 -9.47
CA MET A 208 -10.98 17.90 -9.49
C MET A 208 -11.58 17.57 -10.88
N ASN A 209 -12.24 18.54 -11.53
CA ASN A 209 -12.72 18.39 -12.92
C ASN A 209 -11.57 18.16 -13.90
N ALA A 210 -10.49 18.93 -13.81
CA ALA A 210 -9.32 18.77 -14.67
C ALA A 210 -8.66 17.40 -14.49
N LEU A 211 -8.50 16.94 -13.24
CA LEU A 211 -7.96 15.61 -12.95
C LEU A 211 -8.87 14.48 -13.47
N ALA A 212 -10.19 14.65 -13.41
CA ALA A 212 -11.13 13.70 -13.98
C ALA A 212 -11.02 13.60 -15.53
N GLU A 213 -10.71 14.70 -16.21
CA GLU A 213 -10.42 14.68 -17.65
C GLU A 213 -9.10 13.96 -17.94
N LEU A 214 -8.06 14.19 -17.14
CA LEU A 214 -6.78 13.49 -17.26
C LEU A 214 -6.95 11.99 -16.97
N GLN A 215 -7.72 11.62 -15.95
CA GLN A 215 -8.04 10.22 -15.66
C GLN A 215 -8.61 9.50 -16.87
N ARG A 216 -9.63 10.11 -17.50
CA ARG A 216 -10.28 9.51 -18.68
C ARG A 216 -9.35 9.46 -19.89
N THR A 217 -8.55 10.51 -20.10
CA THR A 217 -7.63 10.63 -21.25
C THR A 217 -6.50 9.60 -21.17
N TYR A 218 -5.88 9.46 -20.01
CA TYR A 218 -4.71 8.60 -19.81
C TYR A 218 -5.06 7.24 -19.18
N ARG A 219 -6.33 7.01 -18.78
CA ARG A 219 -6.82 5.81 -18.11
C ARG A 219 -6.02 5.47 -16.86
N LEU A 220 -5.85 6.45 -15.99
CA LEU A 220 -5.05 6.33 -14.78
C LEU A 220 -5.91 5.91 -13.58
N PRO A 221 -5.36 5.08 -12.67
CA PRO A 221 -5.93 4.91 -11.35
C PRO A 221 -5.80 6.19 -10.53
N VAL A 222 -6.54 6.26 -9.41
CA VAL A 222 -6.53 7.39 -8.48
C VAL A 222 -6.16 6.89 -7.08
N GLN A 223 -5.45 7.70 -6.30
CA GLN A 223 -5.28 7.51 -4.87
C GLN A 223 -5.59 8.80 -4.12
N SER A 224 -6.19 8.69 -2.95
CA SER A 224 -6.51 9.83 -2.07
C SER A 224 -6.83 9.36 -0.64
N HIS A 225 -7.25 10.30 0.21
CA HIS A 225 -7.67 10.06 1.59
C HIS A 225 -9.19 10.15 1.69
N LEU A 226 -9.80 9.38 2.61
CA LEU A 226 -11.25 9.32 2.77
C LEU A 226 -11.63 9.12 4.23
N SER A 227 -12.48 10.01 4.75
CA SER A 227 -13.18 9.86 6.03
C SER A 227 -12.25 9.44 7.19
N GLU A 228 -11.06 10.05 7.25
CA GLU A 228 -10.02 9.69 8.22
C GLU A 228 -10.33 10.25 9.60
N ASN A 229 -10.63 11.56 9.68
CA ASN A 229 -10.79 12.30 10.92
C ASN A 229 -12.11 13.08 10.92
N GLN A 230 -12.75 13.23 12.08
CA GLN A 230 -14.03 13.95 12.17
C GLN A 230 -13.91 15.43 11.82
N SER A 231 -12.80 16.07 12.19
CA SER A 231 -12.55 17.48 11.84
C SER A 231 -12.35 17.64 10.32
N GLU A 232 -11.67 16.70 9.69
CA GLU A 232 -11.53 16.64 8.23
C GLU A 232 -12.89 16.46 7.54
N ILE A 233 -13.72 15.54 8.01
CA ILE A 233 -15.07 15.29 7.46
C ILE A 233 -15.94 16.54 7.58
N ALA A 234 -15.92 17.23 8.74
CA ALA A 234 -16.63 18.47 8.94
C ALA A 234 -16.16 19.54 7.95
N TRP A 235 -14.86 19.64 7.73
CA TRP A 235 -14.27 20.57 6.76
C TRP A 235 -14.68 20.26 5.31
N VAL A 236 -14.71 18.98 4.94
CA VAL A 236 -15.24 18.57 3.62
C VAL A 236 -16.70 18.93 3.46
N HIS A 237 -17.52 18.76 4.50
CA HIS A 237 -18.93 19.13 4.45
C HIS A 237 -19.12 20.64 4.26
N GLU A 238 -18.28 21.49 4.86
CA GLU A 238 -18.27 22.94 4.65
C GLU A 238 -17.89 23.31 3.20
N LEU A 239 -16.90 22.64 2.64
CA LEU A 239 -16.38 22.90 1.29
C LEU A 239 -17.28 22.32 0.18
N CYS A 240 -17.98 21.22 0.47
CA CYS A 240 -18.82 20.49 -0.47
C CYS A 240 -20.26 20.34 0.07
N PRO A 241 -21.01 21.45 0.28
CA PRO A 241 -22.29 21.43 0.99
C PRO A 241 -23.41 20.67 0.25
N ASN A 242 -23.20 20.32 -1.01
CA ASN A 242 -24.15 19.58 -1.83
C ASN A 242 -23.94 18.05 -1.76
N THR A 243 -22.95 17.57 -1.00
CA THR A 243 -22.67 16.15 -0.79
C THR A 243 -23.24 15.67 0.54
N SER A 244 -23.71 14.43 0.58
CA SER A 244 -24.26 13.82 1.79
C SER A 244 -23.21 13.19 2.69
N PHE A 245 -22.07 12.79 2.10
CA PHE A 245 -20.89 12.19 2.76
C PHE A 245 -19.64 12.42 1.93
N TYR A 246 -18.48 12.18 2.52
CA TYR A 246 -17.20 12.57 1.94
C TYR A 246 -16.93 11.93 0.57
N GLY A 247 -17.22 10.64 0.39
CA GLY A 247 -16.99 9.95 -0.88
C GLY A 247 -17.71 10.55 -2.08
N GLU A 248 -18.87 11.22 -1.86
CA GLU A 248 -19.57 11.92 -2.94
C GLU A 248 -18.77 13.12 -3.47
N ALA A 249 -17.89 13.72 -2.65
CA ALA A 249 -16.99 14.78 -3.10
C ALA A 249 -15.99 14.34 -4.18
N TYR A 250 -15.65 13.05 -4.24
CA TYR A 250 -14.89 12.46 -5.34
C TYR A 250 -15.80 11.91 -6.46
N ASP A 251 -16.91 11.27 -6.07
CA ASP A 251 -17.79 10.57 -7.01
C ASP A 251 -18.46 11.52 -8.00
N GLN A 252 -18.82 12.73 -7.59
CA GLN A 252 -19.40 13.76 -8.45
C GLN A 252 -18.51 14.12 -9.67
N PHE A 253 -17.18 13.94 -9.53
CA PHE A 253 -16.21 14.16 -10.61
C PHE A 253 -15.84 12.85 -11.34
N GLY A 254 -16.27 11.68 -10.82
CA GLY A 254 -15.88 10.36 -11.34
C GLY A 254 -14.51 9.87 -10.87
N LEU A 255 -13.96 10.48 -9.81
CA LEU A 255 -12.64 10.12 -9.25
C LEU A 255 -12.70 9.09 -8.11
N PHE A 256 -13.89 8.52 -7.84
CA PHE A 256 -14.09 7.54 -6.77
C PHE A 256 -13.95 6.09 -7.22
N GLY A 257 -13.41 5.86 -8.41
CA GLY A 257 -13.14 4.54 -8.97
C GLY A 257 -14.15 4.08 -10.00
N SER A 258 -13.65 3.20 -10.86
CA SER A 258 -14.43 2.46 -11.88
C SER A 258 -13.63 1.20 -12.27
N PRO A 259 -14.22 0.23 -12.96
CA PRO A 259 -13.50 -0.96 -13.44
C PRO A 259 -12.26 -0.65 -14.30
N ASP A 260 -12.33 0.42 -15.11
CA ASP A 260 -11.22 0.82 -15.99
C ASP A 260 -10.19 1.71 -15.30
N CYS A 261 -10.60 2.43 -14.25
CA CYS A 261 -9.79 3.37 -13.49
C CYS A 261 -10.04 3.16 -11.99
N PRO A 262 -9.42 2.15 -11.37
CA PRO A 262 -9.62 1.86 -9.94
C PRO A 262 -9.11 3.00 -9.06
N ALA A 263 -9.70 3.14 -7.86
CA ALA A 263 -9.25 4.10 -6.87
C ALA A 263 -8.84 3.41 -5.58
N ILE A 264 -7.77 3.92 -4.95
CA ILE A 264 -7.39 3.62 -3.56
C ILE A 264 -7.83 4.80 -2.70
N MET A 265 -8.58 4.49 -1.65
CA MET A 265 -8.96 5.47 -0.62
C MET A 265 -8.38 5.03 0.71
N ALA A 266 -7.51 5.86 1.28
CA ALA A 266 -6.85 5.57 2.54
C ALA A 266 -7.75 5.86 3.74
N HIS A 267 -7.51 5.15 4.84
CA HIS A 267 -8.12 5.26 6.16
C HIS A 267 -9.56 4.76 6.27
N CYS A 268 -10.53 5.44 5.71
CA CYS A 268 -11.96 5.08 5.77
C CYS A 268 -12.42 4.78 7.22
N VAL A 269 -12.00 5.62 8.19
CA VAL A 269 -12.25 5.37 9.63
C VAL A 269 -13.72 5.58 9.98
N TYR A 270 -14.34 6.61 9.39
CA TYR A 270 -15.69 7.04 9.68
C TYR A 270 -16.67 6.92 8.52
N SER A 271 -16.41 6.00 7.60
CA SER A 271 -17.29 5.77 6.45
C SER A 271 -18.70 5.37 6.89
N SER A 272 -19.70 6.12 6.44
CA SER A 272 -21.11 5.82 6.67
C SER A 272 -21.56 4.58 5.85
N GLU A 273 -22.72 3.99 6.19
CA GLU A 273 -23.30 2.90 5.41
C GLU A 273 -23.52 3.27 3.94
N ALA A 274 -23.93 4.52 3.67
CA ALA A 274 -24.10 5.04 2.31
C ALA A 274 -22.76 5.15 1.56
N GLU A 275 -21.69 5.58 2.24
CA GLU A 275 -20.34 5.64 1.69
C GLU A 275 -19.79 4.24 1.42
N ILE A 276 -19.97 3.28 2.33
CA ILE A 276 -19.61 1.87 2.15
C ILE A 276 -20.31 1.27 0.91
N ALA A 277 -21.60 1.52 0.77
CA ALA A 277 -22.37 1.06 -0.40
C ALA A 277 -21.86 1.69 -1.71
N LEU A 278 -21.45 2.96 -1.68
CA LEU A 278 -20.85 3.62 -2.83
C LEU A 278 -19.45 3.07 -3.13
N MET A 279 -18.59 2.85 -2.12
CA MET A 279 -17.29 2.21 -2.29
C MET A 279 -17.43 0.84 -2.97
N LYS A 280 -18.35 0.00 -2.50
CA LYS A 280 -18.65 -1.30 -3.10
C LYS A 280 -19.07 -1.17 -4.57
N LYS A 281 -20.00 -0.28 -4.85
CA LYS A 281 -20.51 -0.01 -6.21
C LYS A 281 -19.42 0.44 -7.16
N ARG A 282 -18.45 1.23 -6.70
CA ARG A 282 -17.35 1.78 -7.51
C ARG A 282 -16.12 0.88 -7.56
N GLY A 283 -16.06 -0.16 -6.75
CA GLY A 283 -14.90 -1.05 -6.65
C GLY A 283 -13.69 -0.36 -6.03
N VAL A 284 -13.92 0.51 -5.03
CA VAL A 284 -12.86 1.22 -4.31
C VAL A 284 -12.02 0.24 -3.53
N PHE A 285 -10.70 0.41 -3.59
CA PHE A 285 -9.74 -0.28 -2.73
C PHE A 285 -9.53 0.55 -1.46
N VAL A 286 -9.89 -0.02 -0.30
CA VAL A 286 -9.63 0.59 1.00
C VAL A 286 -8.20 0.27 1.42
N ALA A 287 -7.39 1.30 1.69
CA ALA A 287 -6.09 1.14 2.35
C ALA A 287 -6.27 1.36 3.86
N HIS A 288 -6.29 0.27 4.63
CA HIS A 288 -6.37 0.36 6.08
C HIS A 288 -5.00 0.67 6.67
N CYS A 289 -4.89 1.81 7.37
CA CYS A 289 -3.65 2.36 7.93
C CYS A 289 -3.69 2.35 9.46
N PRO A 290 -3.56 1.18 10.13
CA PRO A 290 -3.82 1.06 11.57
C PRO A 290 -2.87 1.89 12.44
N GLN A 291 -1.59 2.02 12.04
CA GLN A 291 -0.60 2.80 12.77
C GLN A 291 -0.91 4.30 12.74
N SER A 292 -1.10 4.84 11.55
CA SER A 292 -1.40 6.24 11.35
C SER A 292 -2.71 6.64 12.04
N ASN A 293 -3.77 5.87 11.83
CA ASN A 293 -5.07 6.13 12.48
C ASN A 293 -4.95 6.20 14.02
N THR A 294 -4.02 5.44 14.60
CA THR A 294 -3.74 5.46 16.03
C THR A 294 -2.87 6.65 16.42
N ASN A 295 -1.78 6.89 15.71
CA ASN A 295 -0.81 7.94 16.02
C ASN A 295 -1.42 9.35 15.90
N LEU A 296 -2.20 9.58 14.85
CA LEU A 296 -2.85 10.87 14.58
C LEU A 296 -4.23 11.03 15.24
N SER A 297 -4.57 10.12 16.16
CA SER A 297 -5.84 10.12 16.90
C SER A 297 -7.08 10.11 15.99
N SER A 298 -6.96 9.60 14.77
CA SER A 298 -8.05 9.53 13.80
C SER A 298 -9.13 8.54 14.23
N GLY A 299 -8.76 7.39 14.83
CA GLY A 299 -9.72 6.42 15.34
C GLY A 299 -9.47 4.99 14.86
N ILE A 300 -10.52 4.14 14.87
CA ILE A 300 -10.41 2.71 14.51
C ILE A 300 -11.40 2.38 13.40
N ALA A 301 -10.90 2.10 12.19
CA ALA A 301 -11.70 1.77 11.03
C ALA A 301 -12.52 0.46 11.22
N PRO A 302 -13.76 0.37 10.68
CA PRO A 302 -14.62 -0.81 10.83
C PRO A 302 -14.26 -1.92 9.83
N VAL A 303 -13.00 -2.37 9.85
CA VAL A 303 -12.43 -3.30 8.86
C VAL A 303 -13.21 -4.61 8.74
N ARG A 304 -13.72 -5.15 9.85
CA ARG A 304 -14.61 -6.31 9.83
C ARG A 304 -15.82 -6.08 8.93
N ARG A 305 -16.46 -4.92 9.03
CA ARG A 305 -17.59 -4.53 8.20
C ARG A 305 -17.22 -4.51 6.72
N TYR A 306 -16.05 -4.01 6.39
CA TYR A 306 -15.56 -3.97 5.00
C TYR A 306 -15.34 -5.37 4.42
N LEU A 307 -14.77 -6.29 5.21
CA LEU A 307 -14.61 -7.70 4.80
C LEU A 307 -15.96 -8.40 4.62
N GLU A 308 -16.94 -8.18 5.53
CA GLU A 308 -18.29 -8.76 5.44
C GLU A 308 -19.09 -8.22 4.24
N GLU A 309 -18.79 -7.02 3.79
CA GLU A 309 -19.37 -6.42 2.59
C GLU A 309 -18.59 -6.75 1.28
N ASP A 310 -17.57 -7.60 1.35
CA ASP A 310 -16.71 -7.94 0.22
C ASP A 310 -16.09 -6.71 -0.48
N LEU A 311 -15.70 -5.70 0.29
CA LEU A 311 -14.93 -4.58 -0.25
C LEU A 311 -13.50 -5.03 -0.58
N HIS A 312 -12.92 -4.44 -1.61
CA HIS A 312 -11.49 -4.54 -1.84
C HIS A 312 -10.76 -3.84 -0.70
N ILE A 313 -9.95 -4.58 0.05
CA ILE A 313 -9.24 -4.03 1.20
C ILE A 313 -7.80 -4.58 1.28
N GLY A 314 -6.87 -3.69 1.54
CA GLY A 314 -5.49 -3.99 1.86
C GLY A 314 -4.99 -3.16 3.03
N LEU A 315 -3.71 -3.34 3.38
CA LEU A 315 -3.04 -2.52 4.39
C LEU A 315 -2.24 -1.40 3.74
N GLY A 316 -2.07 -0.31 4.47
CA GLY A 316 -1.14 0.76 4.18
C GLY A 316 -0.29 1.07 5.40
N THR A 317 1.00 1.33 5.22
CA THR A 317 1.87 1.79 6.31
C THR A 317 1.62 3.25 6.64
N ASP A 318 1.23 4.03 5.63
CA ASP A 318 1.02 5.47 5.72
C ASP A 318 2.18 6.19 6.43
N ILE A 319 3.41 5.85 6.01
CA ILE A 319 4.57 6.56 6.52
C ILE A 319 4.47 8.04 6.06
N ALA A 320 4.58 9.03 6.94
CA ALA A 320 5.02 8.97 8.32
C ALA A 320 3.92 9.16 9.40
N GLY A 321 2.64 9.25 9.06
CA GLY A 321 1.58 9.09 10.06
C GLY A 321 1.68 7.73 10.74
N GLY A 322 1.92 6.66 9.99
CA GLY A 322 2.50 5.42 10.48
C GLY A 322 4.01 5.60 10.77
N HIS A 323 4.52 5.01 11.83
CA HIS A 323 5.91 5.17 12.25
C HIS A 323 6.88 4.11 11.71
N SER A 324 6.39 3.16 10.91
CA SER A 324 7.19 2.03 10.43
C SER A 324 6.78 1.61 9.01
N LEU A 325 7.77 1.33 8.14
CA LEU A 325 7.56 0.70 6.82
C LEU A 325 7.23 -0.79 6.91
N SER A 326 7.28 -1.40 8.10
CA SER A 326 7.11 -2.85 8.24
C SER A 326 5.65 -3.27 8.07
N MET A 327 5.35 -3.91 6.95
CA MET A 327 4.05 -4.55 6.72
C MET A 327 3.76 -5.70 7.70
N LEU A 328 4.80 -6.37 8.25
CA LEU A 328 4.64 -7.34 9.33
C LEU A 328 4.04 -6.69 10.56
N ARG A 329 4.51 -5.50 10.92
CA ARG A 329 3.95 -4.71 12.02
C ARG A 329 2.53 -4.23 11.70
N ALA A 330 2.28 -3.76 10.48
CA ALA A 330 0.94 -3.33 10.06
C ALA A 330 -0.11 -4.45 10.22
N ILE A 331 0.26 -5.72 9.93
CA ILE A 331 -0.60 -6.90 10.20
C ILE A 331 -0.93 -7.01 11.71
N ALA A 332 0.09 -6.96 12.56
CA ALA A 332 -0.10 -7.07 14.01
C ALA A 332 -0.98 -5.94 14.55
N ASP A 333 -0.73 -4.70 14.12
CA ASP A 333 -1.48 -3.52 14.54
C ASP A 333 -2.94 -3.58 14.05
N ALA A 334 -3.20 -4.02 12.81
CA ALA A 334 -4.55 -4.22 12.31
C ALA A 334 -5.36 -5.19 13.19
N ILE A 335 -4.75 -6.32 13.60
CA ILE A 335 -5.39 -7.28 14.52
C ILE A 335 -5.63 -6.63 15.89
N GLN A 336 -4.66 -5.91 16.43
CA GLN A 336 -4.75 -5.30 17.77
C GLN A 336 -5.84 -4.22 17.82
N VAL A 337 -5.86 -3.28 16.86
CA VAL A 337 -6.88 -2.22 16.84
C VAL A 337 -8.27 -2.78 16.57
N SER A 338 -8.40 -3.85 15.79
CA SER A 338 -9.69 -4.52 15.58
C SER A 338 -10.26 -5.11 16.87
N LYS A 339 -9.39 -5.63 17.77
CA LYS A 339 -9.79 -6.09 19.12
C LYS A 339 -10.25 -4.94 20.01
N LEU A 340 -9.59 -3.77 19.91
CA LEU A 340 -10.02 -2.57 20.62
C LEU A 340 -11.37 -2.07 20.12
N ARG A 341 -11.57 -2.02 18.79
CA ARG A 341 -12.86 -1.66 18.22
C ARG A 341 -13.99 -2.60 18.70
N TRP A 342 -13.79 -3.91 18.60
CA TRP A 342 -14.74 -4.91 19.07
C TRP A 342 -15.11 -4.70 20.53
N ARG A 343 -14.14 -4.41 21.39
CA ARG A 343 -14.39 -4.30 22.83
C ARG A 343 -14.95 -2.95 23.27
N LEU A 344 -14.60 -1.85 22.58
CA LEU A 344 -14.88 -0.50 23.04
C LEU A 344 -15.91 0.25 22.19
N VAL A 345 -16.11 -0.15 20.93
CA VAL A 345 -16.92 0.59 19.97
C VAL A 345 -18.12 -0.24 19.51
N ASP A 346 -17.92 -1.48 19.05
CA ASP A 346 -18.95 -2.32 18.44
C ASP A 346 -18.64 -3.81 18.67
N ASP A 347 -19.33 -4.44 19.61
CA ASP A 347 -19.13 -5.83 19.99
C ASP A 347 -19.76 -6.84 19.02
N SER A 348 -20.52 -6.38 18.04
CA SER A 348 -21.06 -7.21 16.95
C SER A 348 -20.02 -7.54 15.89
N LEU A 349 -19.01 -6.69 15.72
CA LEU A 349 -17.95 -6.82 14.71
C LEU A 349 -16.73 -7.58 15.27
N LYS A 350 -16.65 -8.88 15.04
CA LYS A 350 -15.54 -9.72 15.53
C LYS A 350 -14.17 -9.18 15.11
N PRO A 351 -13.12 -9.35 15.97
CA PRO A 351 -11.76 -8.98 15.61
C PRO A 351 -11.26 -9.72 14.37
N LEU A 352 -10.25 -9.15 13.72
CA LEU A 352 -9.52 -9.81 12.64
C LEU A 352 -8.77 -11.03 13.15
N SER A 353 -8.76 -12.10 12.37
CA SER A 353 -7.84 -13.22 12.53
C SER A 353 -6.47 -12.92 11.90
N LEU A 354 -5.50 -13.81 12.17
CA LEU A 354 -4.20 -13.76 11.49
C LEU A 354 -4.37 -13.90 9.97
N GLU A 355 -5.19 -14.87 9.55
CA GLU A 355 -5.45 -15.19 8.15
C GLU A 355 -5.99 -13.98 7.39
N GLU A 356 -6.96 -13.29 7.97
CA GLU A 356 -7.59 -12.10 7.38
C GLU A 356 -6.61 -10.93 7.27
N ALA A 357 -5.84 -10.65 8.31
CA ALA A 357 -4.87 -9.55 8.29
C ALA A 357 -3.69 -9.85 7.36
N PHE A 358 -3.24 -11.11 7.30
CA PHE A 358 -2.22 -11.55 6.35
C PHE A 358 -2.73 -11.49 4.89
N TYR A 359 -3.98 -11.91 4.65
CA TYR A 359 -4.64 -11.72 3.35
C TYR A 359 -4.66 -10.25 2.93
N MET A 360 -5.01 -9.32 3.82
CA MET A 360 -5.04 -7.88 3.51
C MET A 360 -3.65 -7.36 3.12
N ALA A 361 -2.59 -7.82 3.78
CA ALA A 361 -1.22 -7.43 3.46
C ALA A 361 -0.69 -8.05 2.16
N THR A 362 -1.27 -9.16 1.71
CA THR A 362 -0.79 -9.96 0.58
C THR A 362 -1.81 -9.95 -0.56
N MET A 363 -2.65 -10.96 -0.70
CA MET A 363 -3.57 -11.15 -1.81
C MET A 363 -4.63 -10.03 -1.92
N GLY A 364 -5.16 -9.55 -0.78
CA GLY A 364 -6.18 -8.50 -0.75
C GLY A 364 -5.64 -7.16 -1.30
N GLY A 365 -4.52 -6.67 -0.76
CA GLY A 365 -3.84 -5.50 -1.29
C GLY A 365 -3.26 -5.72 -2.68
N GLY A 366 -2.77 -6.93 -2.96
CA GLY A 366 -2.25 -7.34 -4.26
C GLY A 366 -3.24 -7.21 -5.41
N ALA A 367 -4.53 -7.39 -5.14
CA ALA A 367 -5.59 -7.31 -6.14
C ALA A 367 -5.63 -5.95 -6.89
N PHE A 368 -5.15 -4.86 -6.27
CA PHE A 368 -5.00 -3.57 -6.96
C PHE A 368 -3.98 -3.63 -8.09
N PHE A 369 -2.93 -4.42 -7.92
CA PHE A 369 -1.85 -4.59 -8.92
C PHE A 369 -2.17 -5.72 -9.92
N GLY A 370 -3.26 -6.46 -9.73
CA GLY A 370 -3.70 -7.56 -10.57
C GLY A 370 -3.60 -8.92 -9.86
N LYS A 371 -3.13 -9.96 -10.54
CA LYS A 371 -2.94 -11.29 -9.93
C LYS A 371 -1.62 -11.32 -9.15
N VAL A 372 -1.64 -10.88 -7.91
CA VAL A 372 -0.48 -10.66 -7.04
C VAL A 372 -0.79 -11.08 -5.60
N GLY A 373 0.24 -11.33 -4.80
CA GLY A 373 0.15 -11.51 -3.35
C GLY A 373 -0.28 -12.89 -2.88
N THR A 374 -0.18 -13.90 -3.74
CA THR A 374 -0.39 -15.32 -3.39
C THR A 374 0.44 -16.21 -4.29
N PHE A 375 0.58 -17.48 -3.92
CA PHE A 375 1.26 -18.51 -4.72
C PHE A 375 0.30 -19.43 -5.49
N LEU A 376 -0.92 -18.96 -5.73
CA LEU A 376 -1.84 -19.64 -6.65
C LEU A 376 -1.27 -19.60 -8.09
N GLU A 377 -1.56 -20.64 -8.87
CA GLU A 377 -1.09 -20.77 -10.25
C GLU A 377 -1.49 -19.55 -11.11
N GLY A 378 -0.54 -19.04 -11.89
CA GLY A 378 -0.72 -17.89 -12.80
C GLY A 378 -0.62 -16.52 -12.13
N TYR A 379 -0.45 -16.44 -10.80
CA TYR A 379 -0.15 -15.18 -10.12
C TYR A 379 1.31 -14.77 -10.34
N GLU A 380 1.59 -13.48 -10.32
CA GLU A 380 2.97 -12.99 -10.40
C GLU A 380 3.79 -13.47 -9.20
N PHE A 381 5.03 -13.87 -9.47
CA PHE A 381 5.88 -14.49 -8.47
C PHE A 381 6.60 -13.42 -7.65
N ASP A 382 5.94 -12.95 -6.60
CA ASP A 382 6.54 -12.11 -5.57
C ASP A 382 6.71 -12.96 -4.31
N ALA A 383 7.94 -13.11 -3.82
CA ALA A 383 8.24 -13.99 -2.69
C ALA A 383 9.23 -13.34 -1.72
N LEU A 384 9.05 -13.62 -0.43
CA LEU A 384 9.96 -13.29 0.66
C LEU A 384 10.42 -14.57 1.33
N ILE A 385 11.71 -14.65 1.62
CA ILE A 385 12.32 -15.72 2.41
C ILE A 385 12.64 -15.14 3.78
N LEU A 386 12.11 -15.75 4.84
CA LEU A 386 12.15 -15.22 6.20
C LEU A 386 12.87 -16.19 7.13
N ASP A 387 13.84 -15.67 7.89
CA ASP A 387 14.59 -16.41 8.90
C ASP A 387 13.98 -16.16 10.30
N ASP A 388 13.36 -17.17 10.88
CA ASP A 388 12.78 -17.14 12.22
C ASP A 388 13.64 -17.88 13.28
N ARG A 389 14.84 -18.36 12.92
CA ARG A 389 15.71 -19.12 13.83
C ARG A 389 16.12 -18.35 15.08
N GLY A 390 16.12 -17.01 15.01
CA GLY A 390 16.33 -16.14 16.18
C GLY A 390 15.19 -16.18 17.20
N LEU A 391 13.99 -16.60 16.80
CA LEU A 391 12.79 -16.66 17.66
C LEU A 391 12.69 -18.00 18.37
N ARG A 392 13.57 -18.23 19.36
CA ARG A 392 13.64 -19.51 20.08
C ARG A 392 12.31 -19.91 20.73
N HIS A 393 11.97 -21.21 20.67
CA HIS A 393 10.81 -21.80 21.32
C HIS A 393 11.17 -23.16 21.94
N PRO A 394 10.59 -23.53 23.10
CA PRO A 394 10.93 -24.79 23.79
C PRO A 394 10.36 -26.04 23.13
N GLN A 395 9.41 -25.89 22.21
CA GLN A 395 8.75 -27.00 21.50
C GLN A 395 8.73 -26.76 19.99
N PRO A 396 8.65 -27.81 19.16
CA PRO A 396 8.39 -27.66 17.74
C PRO A 396 7.09 -26.87 17.50
N LEU A 397 7.08 -26.02 16.48
CA LEU A 397 5.94 -25.20 16.06
C LEU A 397 5.52 -25.62 14.65
N THR A 398 4.23 -25.55 14.39
CA THR A 398 3.69 -25.63 13.04
C THR A 398 4.12 -24.40 12.21
N ALA A 399 4.11 -24.53 10.90
CA ALA A 399 4.45 -23.41 10.01
C ALA A 399 3.57 -22.17 10.25
N ARG A 400 2.26 -22.37 10.54
CA ARG A 400 1.34 -21.30 10.88
C ARG A 400 1.74 -20.58 12.19
N GLU A 401 2.09 -21.34 13.23
CA GLU A 401 2.52 -20.76 14.52
C GLU A 401 3.86 -20.02 14.37
N ARG A 402 4.76 -20.50 13.53
CA ARG A 402 6.03 -19.81 13.19
C ARG A 402 5.76 -18.49 12.50
N LEU A 403 4.86 -18.46 11.50
CA LEU A 403 4.45 -17.24 10.83
C LEU A 403 3.81 -16.24 11.79
N GLU A 404 2.87 -16.69 12.64
CA GLU A 404 2.22 -15.84 13.64
C GLU A 404 3.24 -15.20 14.58
N ARG A 405 4.18 -15.98 15.10
CA ARG A 405 5.25 -15.46 15.98
C ARG A 405 6.16 -14.48 15.26
N LEU A 406 6.50 -14.74 14.00
CA LEU A 406 7.33 -13.85 13.21
C LEU A 406 6.65 -12.49 13.01
N ILE A 407 5.35 -12.47 12.70
CA ILE A 407 4.57 -11.24 12.55
C ILE A 407 4.55 -10.41 13.84
N TYR A 408 4.41 -11.05 15.00
CA TYR A 408 4.34 -10.34 16.28
C TYR A 408 5.70 -9.99 16.89
N LEU A 409 6.76 -10.73 16.59
CA LEU A 409 8.03 -10.67 17.33
C LEU A 409 9.21 -10.21 16.49
N SER A 410 9.08 -10.14 15.16
CA SER A 410 10.16 -9.78 14.25
C SER A 410 9.92 -8.44 13.55
N ASP A 411 10.85 -8.07 12.72
CA ASP A 411 10.81 -6.96 11.78
C ASP A 411 11.48 -7.36 10.46
N ASP A 412 11.61 -6.41 9.53
CA ASP A 412 12.10 -6.67 8.19
C ASP A 412 13.55 -7.20 8.12
N ARG A 413 14.31 -7.15 9.23
CA ARG A 413 15.66 -7.77 9.33
C ARG A 413 15.63 -9.30 9.27
N CYS A 414 14.47 -9.92 9.44
CA CYS A 414 14.31 -11.37 9.22
C CYS A 414 14.26 -11.77 7.75
N ILE A 415 14.15 -10.82 6.80
CA ILE A 415 14.07 -11.09 5.37
C ILE A 415 15.47 -11.40 4.85
N THR A 416 15.66 -12.62 4.37
CA THR A 416 16.95 -13.10 3.84
C THR A 416 16.99 -13.23 2.31
N GLY A 417 15.82 -13.13 1.67
CA GLY A 417 15.69 -13.12 0.22
C GLY A 417 14.37 -12.53 -0.22
N LYS A 418 14.38 -11.86 -1.38
CA LYS A 418 13.24 -11.19 -1.95
C LYS A 418 13.18 -11.34 -3.46
N TYR A 419 12.00 -11.68 -3.97
CA TYR A 419 11.70 -11.78 -5.39
C TYR A 419 10.52 -10.92 -5.76
N VAL A 420 10.58 -10.26 -6.93
CA VAL A 420 9.50 -9.45 -7.50
C VAL A 420 9.32 -9.83 -8.97
N SER A 421 8.13 -10.30 -9.34
CA SER A 421 7.82 -10.82 -10.69
C SER A 421 8.88 -11.82 -11.18
N GLY A 422 9.34 -12.71 -10.28
CA GLY A 422 10.36 -13.73 -10.53
C GLY A 422 11.80 -13.23 -10.56
N ASN A 423 12.06 -11.94 -10.43
CA ASN A 423 13.40 -11.37 -10.36
C ASN A 423 13.89 -11.32 -8.92
N LYS A 424 15.09 -11.86 -8.66
CA LYS A 424 15.71 -11.78 -7.34
C LYS A 424 16.20 -10.36 -7.08
N ILE A 425 15.74 -9.76 -5.99
CA ILE A 425 16.12 -8.39 -5.57
C ILE A 425 17.38 -8.43 -4.70
N PHE A 426 17.46 -9.40 -3.77
CA PHE A 426 18.63 -9.71 -2.95
C PHE A 426 18.57 -11.13 -2.38
#